data_4e7a3df9b11c6a43f2a557edbe536fe3
#
_entry.id   4e7a3df9b11c6a43f2a557edbe536fe3
#
_cell.length_a   1.000
_cell.length_b   1.000
_cell.length_c   1.000
_cell.angle_alpha   90.00
_cell.angle_beta   90.00
_cell.angle_gamma   90.00
#
_symmetry.space_group_name_H-M   'P 1'
#
loop_
_entity.id
_entity.type
_entity.pdbx_description
1 polymer ?
#
loop_
_entity_poly.entity_id
_entity_poly.type
_entity_poly.pdbx_seq_one_letter_code
_entity_poly.pdbx_strand_id
1 'polypeptide(L)'
;MDKKINLLLAEDDKNLGSILKTYLEAKGFQTTLCENGQEALEAFKKQEFNFCILDVMMPVMDGFTLAKEIQKIDKNVPFLFLTAKSIQEDKFQGFELGADDYITKPFSMEELLLRLKAILRRSNVSEHQHKNHIYKFGKYTFDYDRQLLTLGKSQNKLTSKEAELLRLLCDNLNEVLDRTVALNKIWYDDSYFNARSMDVYITKLRKFLKDDPEVELINVHGVGFKLVAPEVEE
;
A
#
# COMPACT_ATOMS: atom_id res chain seq x y z
N MET A 1 -21.11 15.12 -10.35
CA MET A 1 -20.49 15.77 -9.15
C MET A 1 -19.27 14.93 -8.80
N ASP A 2 -18.09 15.48 -8.93
CA ASP A 2 -16.87 14.76 -8.56
C ASP A 2 -16.92 14.44 -7.06
N LYS A 3 -16.82 13.16 -6.71
CA LYS A 3 -16.82 12.70 -5.32
C LYS A 3 -15.57 13.29 -4.65
N LYS A 4 -15.75 14.20 -3.69
CA LYS A 4 -14.61 14.77 -2.95
C LYS A 4 -13.88 13.65 -2.22
N ILE A 5 -12.56 13.64 -2.31
CA ILE A 5 -11.70 12.66 -1.65
C ILE A 5 -11.52 13.10 -0.19
N ASN A 6 -11.92 12.24 0.75
CA ASN A 6 -11.81 12.46 2.18
C ASN A 6 -10.48 11.91 2.70
N LEU A 7 -9.68 12.76 3.34
CA LEU A 7 -8.39 12.40 3.94
C LEU A 7 -8.49 12.45 5.47
N LEU A 8 -7.96 11.42 6.12
CA LEU A 8 -7.64 11.45 7.54
C LEU A 8 -6.18 11.87 7.70
N LEU A 9 -5.92 12.90 8.46
CA LEU A 9 -4.58 13.36 8.81
C LEU A 9 -4.41 13.28 10.33
N ALA A 10 -3.55 12.40 10.80
CA ALA A 10 -3.16 12.29 12.20
C ALA A 10 -1.75 12.86 12.37
N GLU A 11 -1.62 13.99 13.07
CA GLU A 11 -0.36 14.74 13.28
C GLU A 11 -0.48 15.53 14.58
N ASP A 12 0.43 15.32 15.52
CA ASP A 12 0.39 15.96 16.85
C ASP A 12 1.04 17.36 16.86
N ASP A 13 1.94 17.65 15.93
CA ASP A 13 2.41 19.02 15.75
C ASP A 13 1.31 19.89 15.12
N LYS A 14 0.72 20.76 15.95
CA LYS A 14 -0.39 21.66 15.55
C LYS A 14 -0.05 22.56 14.38
N ASN A 15 1.20 23.04 14.30
CA ASN A 15 1.64 23.91 13.23
C ASN A 15 1.73 23.14 11.92
N LEU A 16 2.44 22.00 11.92
CA LEU A 16 2.56 21.14 10.76
C LEU A 16 1.19 20.60 10.32
N GLY A 17 0.39 20.11 11.23
CA GLY A 17 -0.96 19.59 10.95
C GLY A 17 -1.87 20.63 10.31
N SER A 18 -1.86 21.88 10.83
CA SER A 18 -2.66 22.98 10.26
C SER A 18 -2.19 23.37 8.85
N ILE A 19 -0.87 23.44 8.64
CA ILE A 19 -0.28 23.77 7.32
C ILE A 19 -0.63 22.67 6.32
N LEU A 20 -0.45 21.39 6.69
CA LEU A 20 -0.80 20.23 5.85
C LEU A 20 -2.28 20.23 5.48
N LYS A 21 -3.16 20.40 6.46
CA LYS A 21 -4.60 20.49 6.23
C LYS A 21 -4.94 21.58 5.23
N THR A 22 -4.49 22.79 5.48
CA THR A 22 -4.75 23.94 4.61
C THR A 22 -4.25 23.70 3.18
N TYR A 23 -3.04 23.14 3.05
CA TYR A 23 -2.46 22.81 1.75
C TYR A 23 -3.27 21.76 0.99
N LEU A 24 -3.64 20.66 1.66
CA LEU A 24 -4.42 19.58 1.06
C LEU A 24 -5.83 20.05 0.66
N GLU A 25 -6.48 20.86 1.49
CA GLU A 25 -7.77 21.48 1.19
C GLU A 25 -7.70 22.41 -0.03
N ALA A 26 -6.63 23.19 -0.14
CA ALA A 26 -6.36 24.03 -1.32
C ALA A 26 -6.14 23.21 -2.60
N LYS A 27 -5.73 21.93 -2.49
CA LYS A 27 -5.59 20.98 -3.61
C LYS A 27 -6.87 20.19 -3.92
N GLY A 28 -7.98 20.48 -3.23
CA GLY A 28 -9.31 19.93 -3.49
C GLY A 28 -9.69 18.71 -2.65
N PHE A 29 -8.88 18.32 -1.68
CA PHE A 29 -9.19 17.26 -0.73
C PHE A 29 -10.06 17.78 0.42
N GLN A 30 -10.82 16.90 1.04
CA GLN A 30 -11.52 17.19 2.30
C GLN A 30 -10.72 16.54 3.42
N THR A 31 -10.09 17.34 4.31
CA THR A 31 -9.10 16.85 5.28
C THR A 31 -9.60 16.97 6.70
N THR A 32 -9.70 15.84 7.40
CA THR A 32 -9.97 15.78 8.84
C THR A 32 -8.64 15.63 9.56
N LEU A 33 -8.26 16.67 10.34
CA LEU A 33 -7.05 16.67 11.18
C LEU A 33 -7.41 16.19 12.59
N CYS A 34 -6.58 15.27 13.11
CA CYS A 34 -6.63 14.76 14.47
C CYS A 34 -5.24 14.92 15.11
N GLU A 35 -5.19 15.31 16.40
CA GLU A 35 -3.95 15.62 17.11
C GLU A 35 -3.28 14.37 17.76
N ASN A 36 -3.93 13.21 17.69
CA ASN A 36 -3.41 11.93 18.18
C ASN A 36 -4.13 10.76 17.52
N GLY A 37 -3.57 9.55 17.68
CA GLY A 37 -4.13 8.35 17.07
C GLY A 37 -5.49 7.94 17.62
N GLN A 38 -5.80 8.24 18.87
CA GLN A 38 -7.11 7.92 19.47
C GLN A 38 -8.23 8.75 18.83
N GLU A 39 -8.03 10.05 18.67
CA GLU A 39 -8.97 10.93 17.96
C GLU A 39 -9.15 10.51 16.50
N ALA A 40 -8.04 10.15 15.84
CA ALA A 40 -8.07 9.68 14.46
C ALA A 40 -8.87 8.37 14.32
N LEU A 41 -8.70 7.43 15.24
CA LEU A 41 -9.49 6.19 15.25
C LEU A 41 -10.99 6.45 15.48
N GLU A 42 -11.33 7.37 16.36
CA GLU A 42 -12.73 7.76 16.60
C GLU A 42 -13.34 8.46 15.37
N ALA A 43 -12.57 9.31 14.69
CA ALA A 43 -13.00 9.92 13.44
C ALA A 43 -13.22 8.86 12.35
N PHE A 44 -12.30 7.89 12.24
CA PHE A 44 -12.37 6.81 11.27
C PHE A 44 -13.61 5.91 11.46
N LYS A 45 -14.03 5.71 12.70
CA LYS A 45 -15.27 4.95 13.02
C LYS A 45 -16.56 5.69 12.67
N LYS A 46 -16.51 7.03 12.56
CA LYS A 46 -17.69 7.88 12.35
C LYS A 46 -17.96 8.23 10.89
N GLN A 47 -16.94 8.19 10.03
CA GLN A 47 -17.07 8.55 8.63
C GLN A 47 -16.08 7.76 7.75
N GLU A 48 -16.36 7.67 6.46
CA GLU A 48 -15.50 7.01 5.49
C GLU A 48 -14.36 7.93 5.03
N PHE A 49 -13.18 7.36 4.93
CA PHE A 49 -12.00 8.02 4.39
C PHE A 49 -11.46 7.26 3.17
N ASN A 50 -10.96 7.99 2.20
CA ASN A 50 -10.37 7.44 1.00
C ASN A 50 -8.85 7.24 1.15
N PHE A 51 -8.23 7.90 2.14
CA PHE A 51 -6.79 7.82 2.39
C PHE A 51 -6.45 8.31 3.80
N CYS A 52 -5.41 7.75 4.41
CA CYS A 52 -4.90 8.17 5.71
C CYS A 52 -3.43 8.61 5.62
N ILE A 53 -3.11 9.74 6.26
CA ILE A 53 -1.76 10.24 6.47
C ILE A 53 -1.52 10.19 7.98
N LEU A 54 -0.56 9.37 8.42
CA LEU A 54 -0.37 9.03 9.83
C LEU A 54 1.04 9.38 10.29
N ASP A 55 1.18 10.30 11.22
CA ASP A 55 2.47 10.44 11.91
C ASP A 55 2.72 9.18 12.75
N VAL A 56 3.95 8.69 12.71
CA VAL A 56 4.39 7.56 13.52
C VAL A 56 4.45 7.93 15.00
N MET A 57 4.99 9.10 15.31
CA MET A 57 5.29 9.54 16.67
C MET A 57 4.20 10.47 17.19
N MET A 58 3.16 9.92 17.79
CA MET A 58 2.09 10.70 18.41
C MET A 58 1.83 10.28 19.85
N PRO A 59 1.38 11.20 20.73
CA PRO A 59 0.94 10.87 22.08
C PRO A 59 -0.35 10.04 22.07
N VAL A 60 -0.67 9.41 23.18
CA VAL A 60 -1.86 8.61 23.45
C VAL A 60 -1.92 7.32 22.64
N MET A 61 -1.84 7.40 21.31
CA MET A 61 -1.80 6.27 20.40
C MET A 61 -0.87 6.63 19.23
N ASP A 62 0.19 5.85 19.02
CA ASP A 62 1.13 6.01 17.92
C ASP A 62 0.52 5.61 16.57
N GLY A 63 1.18 6.04 15.48
CA GLY A 63 0.67 5.81 14.12
C GLY A 63 0.61 4.34 13.71
N PHE A 64 1.51 3.48 14.22
CA PHE A 64 1.48 2.05 13.91
C PHE A 64 0.32 1.34 14.60
N THR A 65 0.07 1.67 15.84
CA THR A 65 -1.09 1.18 16.59
C THR A 65 -2.38 1.64 15.92
N LEU A 66 -2.46 2.91 15.53
CA LEU A 66 -3.58 3.45 14.78
C LEU A 66 -3.81 2.70 13.46
N ALA A 67 -2.76 2.49 12.67
CA ALA A 67 -2.88 1.77 11.40
C ALA A 67 -3.40 0.34 11.59
N LYS A 68 -2.94 -0.38 12.64
CA LYS A 68 -3.46 -1.71 12.99
C LYS A 68 -4.96 -1.69 13.30
N GLU A 69 -5.41 -0.71 14.04
CA GLU A 69 -6.82 -0.59 14.39
C GLU A 69 -7.68 -0.19 13.19
N ILE A 70 -7.20 0.73 12.34
CA ILE A 70 -7.86 1.10 11.08
C ILE A 70 -8.02 -0.13 10.18
N GLN A 71 -6.98 -0.95 10.02
CA GLN A 71 -7.00 -2.14 9.17
C GLN A 71 -7.95 -3.24 9.67
N LYS A 72 -8.27 -3.27 10.97
CA LYS A 72 -9.33 -4.17 11.48
C LYS A 72 -10.72 -3.75 11.01
N ILE A 73 -10.92 -2.44 10.74
CA ILE A 73 -12.18 -1.86 10.29
C ILE A 73 -12.26 -1.90 8.77
N ASP A 74 -11.24 -1.36 8.10
CA ASP A 74 -11.10 -1.40 6.64
C ASP A 74 -9.64 -1.75 6.24
N LYS A 75 -9.47 -2.95 5.67
CA LYS A 75 -8.17 -3.44 5.21
C LYS A 75 -7.69 -2.77 3.92
N ASN A 76 -8.56 -2.04 3.24
CA ASN A 76 -8.31 -1.56 1.89
C ASN A 76 -8.04 -0.07 1.83
N VAL A 77 -8.33 0.68 2.92
CA VAL A 77 -8.01 2.09 2.93
C VAL A 77 -6.51 2.28 2.79
N PRO A 78 -6.04 2.98 1.75
CA PRO A 78 -4.63 3.23 1.57
C PRO A 78 -4.13 4.23 2.60
N PHE A 79 -2.88 4.06 3.04
CA PHE A 79 -2.27 4.96 4.00
C PHE A 79 -0.77 5.09 3.81
N LEU A 80 -0.23 6.25 4.19
CA LEU A 80 1.19 6.51 4.30
C LEU A 80 1.55 6.97 5.71
N PHE A 81 2.80 6.72 6.08
CA PHE A 81 3.35 7.24 7.33
C PHE A 81 4.21 8.48 7.10
N LEU A 82 4.10 9.44 8.03
CA LEU A 82 5.09 10.49 8.23
C LEU A 82 6.01 10.06 9.37
N THR A 83 7.33 10.12 9.21
CA THR A 83 8.26 9.62 10.22
C THR A 83 9.51 10.48 10.35
N ALA A 84 10.09 10.56 11.55
CA ALA A 84 11.40 11.17 11.74
C ALA A 84 12.51 10.25 11.18
N LYS A 85 13.60 10.83 10.70
CA LYS A 85 14.70 10.17 9.98
C LYS A 85 15.43 9.04 10.74
N SER A 86 15.25 8.94 12.05
CA SER A 86 16.07 8.11 12.96
C SER A 86 15.59 6.69 13.19
N ILE A 87 14.44 6.26 12.62
CA ILE A 87 13.81 5.01 13.04
C ILE A 87 13.78 4.00 11.89
N GLN A 88 14.94 3.35 11.66
CA GLN A 88 15.05 2.27 10.65
C GLN A 88 14.18 1.05 11.01
N GLU A 89 14.07 0.73 12.30
CA GLU A 89 13.29 -0.41 12.80
C GLU A 89 11.77 -0.20 12.61
N ASP A 90 11.30 1.03 12.78
CA ASP A 90 9.86 1.37 12.63
C ASP A 90 9.36 1.24 11.19
N LYS A 91 10.21 1.49 10.19
CA LYS A 91 9.83 1.30 8.79
C LYS A 91 9.48 -0.16 8.48
N PHE A 92 10.17 -1.13 9.11
CA PHE A 92 9.84 -2.55 8.94
C PHE A 92 8.47 -2.89 9.51
N GLN A 93 8.17 -2.42 10.71
CA GLN A 93 6.90 -2.66 11.37
C GLN A 93 5.74 -2.11 10.52
N GLY A 94 5.92 -0.94 9.93
CA GLY A 94 4.88 -0.34 9.12
C GLY A 94 4.70 -1.01 7.75
N PHE A 95 5.76 -1.51 7.10
CA PHE A 95 5.62 -2.30 5.88
C PHE A 95 4.95 -3.66 6.15
N GLU A 96 5.20 -4.27 7.31
CA GLU A 96 4.45 -5.43 7.76
C GLU A 96 2.95 -5.13 7.90
N LEU A 97 2.60 -3.88 8.23
CA LEU A 97 1.22 -3.40 8.27
C LEU A 97 0.64 -3.09 6.88
N GLY A 98 1.44 -3.15 5.81
CA GLY A 98 0.96 -2.88 4.44
C GLY A 98 0.79 -1.41 4.10
N ALA A 99 1.60 -0.52 4.70
CA ALA A 99 1.64 0.90 4.32
C ALA A 99 1.95 1.07 2.84
N ASP A 100 1.25 1.98 2.18
CA ASP A 100 1.46 2.26 0.76
C ASP A 100 2.74 3.06 0.53
N ASP A 101 3.14 3.91 1.48
CA ASP A 101 4.38 4.69 1.42
C ASP A 101 4.85 5.20 2.79
N TYR A 102 6.08 5.75 2.80
CA TYR A 102 6.71 6.43 3.93
C TYR A 102 7.34 7.73 3.47
N ILE A 103 7.09 8.80 4.21
CA ILE A 103 7.72 10.10 4.00
C ILE A 103 8.51 10.48 5.25
N THR A 104 9.81 10.73 5.08
CA THR A 104 10.68 11.16 6.18
C THR A 104 10.60 12.67 6.38
N LYS A 105 10.36 13.10 7.60
CA LYS A 105 10.48 14.52 8.01
C LYS A 105 11.97 14.94 8.07
N PRO A 106 12.37 16.10 7.52
CA PRO A 106 11.52 17.06 6.81
C PRO A 106 11.26 16.67 5.35
N PHE A 107 10.09 17.01 4.84
CA PHE A 107 9.65 16.75 3.45
C PHE A 107 9.05 18.01 2.81
N SER A 108 8.93 18.02 1.48
CA SER A 108 8.20 19.08 0.78
C SER A 108 6.71 18.75 0.66
N MET A 109 5.87 19.78 0.62
CA MET A 109 4.43 19.65 0.41
C MET A 109 4.13 19.03 -0.97
N GLU A 110 4.96 19.35 -1.96
CA GLU A 110 4.88 18.79 -3.31
C GLU A 110 5.16 17.29 -3.32
N GLU A 111 6.17 16.84 -2.57
CA GLU A 111 6.49 15.41 -2.44
C GLU A 111 5.31 14.64 -1.86
N LEU A 112 4.76 15.11 -0.73
CA LEU A 112 3.58 14.51 -0.12
C LEU A 112 2.42 14.43 -1.12
N LEU A 113 2.12 15.53 -1.83
CA LEU A 113 1.02 15.58 -2.79
C LEU A 113 1.22 14.61 -3.96
N LEU A 114 2.45 14.51 -4.49
CA LEU A 114 2.77 13.60 -5.60
C LEU A 114 2.59 12.14 -5.18
N ARG A 115 3.08 11.76 -4.00
CA ARG A 115 2.93 10.41 -3.46
C ARG A 115 1.48 10.07 -3.17
N LEU A 116 0.74 10.98 -2.52
CA LEU A 116 -0.69 10.85 -2.27
C LEU A 116 -1.49 10.61 -3.56
N LYS A 117 -1.27 11.47 -4.58
CA LYS A 117 -1.95 11.33 -5.88
C LYS A 117 -1.59 10.03 -6.59
N ALA A 118 -0.33 9.59 -6.50
CA ALA A 118 0.11 8.34 -7.10
C ALA A 118 -0.61 7.13 -6.47
N ILE A 119 -0.79 7.12 -5.15
CA ILE A 119 -1.49 6.05 -4.43
C ILE A 119 -2.99 6.09 -4.74
N LEU A 120 -3.63 7.26 -4.65
CA LEU A 120 -5.05 7.43 -4.96
C LEU A 120 -5.40 7.05 -6.40
N ARG A 121 -4.52 7.34 -7.37
CA ARG A 121 -4.73 6.93 -8.77
C ARG A 121 -4.78 5.42 -8.90
N ARG A 122 -3.97 4.67 -8.13
CA ARG A 122 -3.98 3.20 -8.12
C ARG A 122 -5.26 2.65 -7.51
N SER A 123 -5.74 3.27 -6.42
CA SER A 123 -7.00 2.86 -5.77
C SER A 123 -8.24 3.21 -6.60
N ASN A 124 -8.17 4.27 -7.43
CA ASN A 124 -9.28 4.73 -8.28
C ASN A 124 -9.27 4.15 -9.71
N VAL A 125 -8.23 3.44 -10.13
CA VAL A 125 -8.19 2.75 -11.45
C VAL A 125 -9.32 1.72 -11.56
N SER A 126 -9.93 1.32 -10.44
CA SER A 126 -11.10 0.43 -10.40
C SER A 126 -12.37 1.02 -11.03
N GLU A 127 -12.47 2.34 -11.30
CA GLU A 127 -13.74 2.93 -11.77
C GLU A 127 -13.79 3.30 -13.26
N HIS A 128 -12.67 3.41 -14.01
CA HIS A 128 -12.72 4.06 -15.32
C HIS A 128 -12.08 3.36 -16.52
N GLN A 129 -11.49 2.17 -16.41
CA GLN A 129 -11.12 1.37 -17.58
C GLN A 129 -11.34 -0.11 -17.30
N HIS A 130 -12.49 -0.66 -17.69
CA HIS A 130 -12.76 -2.10 -17.77
C HIS A 130 -11.90 -2.77 -18.86
N LYS A 131 -10.61 -2.85 -18.67
CA LYS A 131 -9.83 -4.01 -19.10
C LYS A 131 -9.80 -4.92 -17.90
N ASN A 132 -10.55 -6.01 -17.95
CA ASN A 132 -10.49 -7.06 -16.92
C ASN A 132 -9.04 -7.53 -16.79
N HIS A 133 -8.30 -6.98 -15.82
CA HIS A 133 -6.95 -7.43 -15.50
C HIS A 133 -7.05 -8.68 -14.62
N ILE A 134 -7.57 -9.75 -15.22
CA ILE A 134 -7.70 -11.05 -14.57
C ILE A 134 -6.53 -11.92 -15.03
N TYR A 135 -5.70 -12.31 -14.08
CA TYR A 135 -4.60 -13.22 -14.30
C TYR A 135 -4.99 -14.61 -13.82
N LYS A 136 -4.68 -15.64 -14.62
CA LYS A 136 -4.85 -17.04 -14.25
C LYS A 136 -3.48 -17.71 -14.28
N PHE A 137 -3.10 -18.36 -13.20
CA PHE A 137 -1.84 -19.08 -13.08
C PHE A 137 -1.97 -20.21 -12.07
N GLY A 138 -1.57 -21.42 -12.45
CA GLY A 138 -1.91 -22.60 -11.67
C GLY A 138 -3.43 -22.67 -11.42
N LYS A 139 -3.83 -22.89 -10.17
CA LYS A 139 -5.24 -22.91 -9.75
C LYS A 139 -5.75 -21.55 -9.26
N TYR A 140 -4.89 -20.51 -9.29
CA TYR A 140 -5.25 -19.18 -8.85
C TYR A 140 -5.91 -18.34 -9.95
N THR A 141 -6.84 -17.51 -9.53
CA THR A 141 -7.37 -16.38 -10.31
C THR A 141 -7.11 -15.11 -9.52
N PHE A 142 -6.43 -14.17 -10.13
CA PHE A 142 -6.13 -12.86 -9.54
C PHE A 142 -6.84 -11.76 -10.32
N ASP A 143 -7.82 -11.14 -9.67
CA ASP A 143 -8.50 -9.93 -10.15
C ASP A 143 -7.75 -8.72 -9.58
N TYR A 144 -6.91 -8.10 -10.41
CA TYR A 144 -6.10 -6.96 -10.01
C TYR A 144 -6.96 -5.74 -9.63
N ASP A 145 -8.02 -5.49 -10.39
CA ASP A 145 -8.88 -4.32 -10.17
C ASP A 145 -9.61 -4.42 -8.84
N ARG A 146 -9.99 -5.63 -8.45
CA ARG A 146 -10.57 -5.90 -7.14
C ARG A 146 -9.54 -6.22 -6.07
N GLN A 147 -8.26 -6.32 -6.42
CA GLN A 147 -7.19 -6.76 -5.53
C GLN A 147 -7.50 -8.11 -4.84
N LEU A 148 -8.11 -9.03 -5.57
CA LEU A 148 -8.65 -10.27 -5.05
C LEU A 148 -7.92 -11.47 -5.65
N LEU A 149 -7.26 -12.25 -4.79
CA LEU A 149 -6.65 -13.53 -5.14
C LEU A 149 -7.56 -14.66 -4.70
N THR A 150 -7.98 -15.51 -5.65
CA THR A 150 -8.95 -16.57 -5.42
C THR A 150 -8.34 -17.94 -5.74
N LEU A 151 -8.56 -18.93 -4.89
CA LEU A 151 -8.27 -20.34 -5.10
C LEU A 151 -9.50 -21.18 -4.71
N GLY A 152 -10.24 -21.68 -5.67
CA GLY A 152 -11.50 -22.39 -5.42
C GLY A 152 -12.51 -21.50 -4.66
N LYS A 153 -12.82 -21.86 -3.40
CA LYS A 153 -13.72 -21.06 -2.53
C LYS A 153 -12.97 -20.09 -1.62
N SER A 154 -11.65 -20.19 -1.55
CA SER A 154 -10.82 -19.30 -0.73
C SER A 154 -10.58 -17.99 -1.46
N GLN A 155 -10.77 -16.88 -0.77
CA GLN A 155 -10.54 -15.53 -1.28
C GLN A 155 -9.64 -14.76 -0.33
N ASN A 156 -8.58 -14.19 -0.87
CA ASN A 156 -7.64 -13.34 -0.13
C ASN A 156 -7.64 -11.94 -0.75
N LYS A 157 -8.03 -10.95 0.04
CA LYS A 157 -7.93 -9.55 -0.34
C LYS A 157 -6.50 -9.08 -0.13
N LEU A 158 -5.90 -8.53 -1.16
CA LEU A 158 -4.53 -7.99 -1.15
C LEU A 158 -4.55 -6.49 -0.88
N THR A 159 -3.50 -5.99 -0.27
CA THR A 159 -3.24 -4.54 -0.21
C THR A 159 -2.79 -4.02 -1.58
N SER A 160 -2.82 -2.71 -1.80
CA SER A 160 -2.44 -2.10 -3.08
C SER A 160 -1.02 -2.49 -3.52
N LYS A 161 -0.06 -2.54 -2.60
CA LYS A 161 1.34 -2.95 -2.90
C LYS A 161 1.48 -4.44 -3.20
N GLU A 162 0.77 -5.29 -2.46
CA GLU A 162 0.74 -6.74 -2.72
C GLU A 162 0.14 -7.02 -4.09
N ALA A 163 -0.97 -6.35 -4.42
CA ALA A 163 -1.63 -6.49 -5.71
C ALA A 163 -0.74 -6.01 -6.87
N GLU A 164 -0.08 -4.85 -6.72
CA GLU A 164 0.81 -4.30 -7.74
C GLU A 164 2.04 -5.20 -7.96
N LEU A 165 2.63 -5.74 -6.88
CA LEU A 165 3.75 -6.67 -6.99
C LEU A 165 3.32 -7.98 -7.65
N LEU A 166 2.17 -8.54 -7.25
CA LEU A 166 1.63 -9.76 -7.87
C LEU A 166 1.31 -9.53 -9.35
N ARG A 167 0.75 -8.37 -9.72
CA ARG A 167 0.52 -8.00 -11.12
C ARG A 167 1.82 -8.03 -11.93
N LEU A 168 2.88 -7.37 -11.44
CA LEU A 168 4.17 -7.37 -12.13
C LEU A 168 4.77 -8.77 -12.27
N LEU A 169 4.57 -9.63 -11.27
CA LEU A 169 4.99 -11.03 -11.34
C LEU A 169 4.18 -11.82 -12.37
N CYS A 170 2.88 -11.58 -12.46
CA CYS A 170 2.01 -12.20 -13.48
C CYS A 170 2.31 -11.70 -14.89
N ASP A 171 2.61 -10.40 -15.04
CA ASP A 171 3.05 -9.81 -16.33
C ASP A 171 4.38 -10.43 -16.82
N ASN A 172 5.18 -11.03 -15.92
CA ASN A 172 6.43 -11.71 -16.18
C ASN A 172 6.36 -13.19 -15.72
N LEU A 173 5.21 -13.83 -15.92
CA LEU A 173 5.01 -15.24 -15.52
C LEU A 173 6.07 -16.12 -16.15
N ASN A 174 6.69 -16.99 -15.35
CA ASN A 174 7.79 -17.87 -15.76
C ASN A 174 9.06 -17.14 -16.25
N GLU A 175 9.16 -15.82 -16.03
CA GLU A 175 10.34 -15.01 -16.31
C GLU A 175 10.85 -14.34 -15.02
N VAL A 176 12.06 -13.79 -15.07
CA VAL A 176 12.64 -13.09 -13.92
C VAL A 176 12.21 -11.64 -13.92
N LEU A 177 11.46 -11.24 -12.92
CA LEU A 177 11.19 -9.84 -12.61
C LEU A 177 12.41 -9.24 -11.91
N ASP A 178 13.13 -8.35 -12.60
CA ASP A 178 14.27 -7.63 -12.02
C ASP A 178 13.84 -6.80 -10.80
N ARG A 179 14.63 -6.89 -9.71
CA ARG A 179 14.33 -6.22 -8.45
C ARG A 179 14.28 -4.71 -8.58
N THR A 180 15.22 -4.10 -9.29
CA THR A 180 15.30 -2.65 -9.47
C THR A 180 14.14 -2.15 -10.31
N VAL A 181 13.77 -2.90 -11.36
CA VAL A 181 12.61 -2.59 -12.20
C VAL A 181 11.32 -2.60 -11.37
N ALA A 182 11.14 -3.63 -10.53
CA ALA A 182 9.96 -3.73 -9.67
C ALA A 182 9.91 -2.60 -8.64
N LEU A 183 11.06 -2.29 -7.99
CA LEU A 183 11.16 -1.20 -7.03
C LEU A 183 10.80 0.15 -7.65
N ASN A 184 11.36 0.47 -8.80
CA ASN A 184 11.08 1.72 -9.51
C ASN A 184 9.62 1.81 -9.97
N LYS A 185 9.00 0.70 -10.39
CA LYS A 185 7.58 0.69 -10.79
C LYS A 185 6.61 0.84 -9.62
N ILE A 186 6.93 0.26 -8.45
CA ILE A 186 6.01 0.21 -7.30
C ILE A 186 6.27 1.34 -6.31
N TRP A 187 7.55 1.68 -6.06
CA TRP A 187 7.93 2.69 -5.06
C TRP A 187 8.55 3.96 -5.64
N TYR A 188 8.80 4.01 -6.96
CA TYR A 188 9.47 5.12 -7.66
C TYR A 188 10.89 5.43 -7.17
N ASP A 189 11.50 4.52 -6.42
CA ASP A 189 12.80 4.65 -5.81
C ASP A 189 13.35 3.25 -5.49
N ASP A 190 14.60 3.01 -5.82
CA ASP A 190 15.33 1.76 -5.56
C ASP A 190 16.16 1.81 -4.28
N SER A 191 15.85 2.74 -3.37
CA SER A 191 16.55 2.90 -2.09
C SER A 191 16.60 1.57 -1.32
N TYR A 192 17.62 1.42 -0.49
CA TYR A 192 17.82 0.25 0.37
C TYR A 192 16.57 -0.10 1.20
N PHE A 193 15.80 0.90 1.60
CA PHE A 193 14.57 0.70 2.40
C PHE A 193 13.45 0.08 1.58
N ASN A 194 13.26 0.54 0.35
CA ASN A 194 12.27 -0.01 -0.56
C ASN A 194 12.63 -1.44 -0.97
N ALA A 195 13.93 -1.73 -1.14
CA ALA A 195 14.41 -3.06 -1.42
C ALA A 195 14.03 -4.06 -0.30
N ARG A 196 14.18 -3.67 0.95
CA ARG A 196 13.84 -4.51 2.10
C ARG A 196 12.34 -4.64 2.31
N SER A 197 11.56 -3.60 2.00
CA SER A 197 10.09 -3.65 1.96
C SER A 197 9.61 -4.71 0.98
N MET A 198 10.21 -4.78 -0.20
CA MET A 198 9.85 -5.75 -1.21
C MET A 198 9.98 -7.19 -0.69
N ASP A 199 11.01 -7.50 0.13
CA ASP A 199 11.18 -8.83 0.71
C ASP A 199 10.03 -9.19 1.67
N VAL A 200 9.47 -8.22 2.38
CA VAL A 200 8.27 -8.41 3.22
C VAL A 200 7.07 -8.77 2.36
N TYR A 201 6.83 -8.04 1.27
CA TYR A 201 5.71 -8.33 0.36
C TYR A 201 5.88 -9.67 -0.36
N ILE A 202 7.09 -10.02 -0.79
CA ILE A 202 7.40 -11.35 -1.34
C ILE A 202 7.06 -12.45 -0.31
N THR A 203 7.43 -12.25 0.95
CA THR A 203 7.12 -13.22 2.02
C THR A 203 5.62 -13.36 2.24
N LYS A 204 4.86 -12.27 2.16
CA LYS A 204 3.39 -12.30 2.27
C LYS A 204 2.76 -13.00 1.06
N LEU A 205 3.19 -12.67 -0.16
CA LEU A 205 2.68 -13.32 -1.36
C LEU A 205 2.94 -14.83 -1.33
N ARG A 206 4.10 -15.29 -0.86
CA ARG A 206 4.36 -16.72 -0.66
C ARG A 206 3.35 -17.38 0.27
N LYS A 207 2.93 -16.70 1.34
CA LYS A 207 1.91 -17.23 2.25
C LYS A 207 0.55 -17.38 1.57
N PHE A 208 0.19 -16.45 0.67
CA PHE A 208 -1.06 -16.55 -0.09
C PHE A 208 -1.01 -17.61 -1.19
N LEU A 209 0.19 -17.88 -1.75
CA LEU A 209 0.37 -18.79 -2.88
C LEU A 209 0.70 -20.23 -2.47
N LYS A 210 0.85 -20.53 -1.17
CA LYS A 210 1.31 -21.83 -0.66
C LYS A 210 0.34 -23.01 -0.89
N ASP A 211 -0.95 -22.70 -1.14
CA ASP A 211 -2.01 -23.72 -1.20
C ASP A 211 -2.12 -24.38 -2.58
N ASP A 212 -1.33 -23.92 -3.57
CA ASP A 212 -1.12 -24.61 -4.84
C ASP A 212 0.37 -24.98 -5.00
N PRO A 213 0.73 -26.27 -4.89
CA PRO A 213 2.13 -26.71 -4.96
C PRO A 213 2.76 -26.56 -6.36
N GLU A 214 1.96 -26.30 -7.39
CA GLU A 214 2.46 -26.06 -8.76
C GLU A 214 2.82 -24.58 -8.98
N VAL A 215 2.52 -23.72 -7.99
CA VAL A 215 2.84 -22.28 -8.04
C VAL A 215 3.93 -21.96 -7.04
N GLU A 216 5.06 -21.44 -7.50
CA GLU A 216 6.19 -21.10 -6.64
C GLU A 216 6.73 -19.70 -6.92
N LEU A 217 6.94 -18.92 -5.87
CA LEU A 217 7.59 -17.61 -5.95
C LEU A 217 9.03 -17.73 -5.44
N ILE A 218 9.98 -17.83 -6.37
CA ILE A 218 11.39 -18.11 -6.09
C ILE A 218 12.25 -16.84 -6.14
N ASN A 219 13.37 -16.86 -5.40
CA ASN A 219 14.42 -15.84 -5.51
C ASN A 219 15.41 -16.25 -6.61
N VAL A 220 15.72 -15.31 -7.49
CA VAL A 220 16.85 -15.41 -8.40
C VAL A 220 17.98 -14.54 -7.84
N HIS A 221 18.97 -15.20 -7.26
CA HIS A 221 20.03 -14.55 -6.49
C HIS A 221 20.71 -13.43 -7.28
N GLY A 222 20.82 -12.24 -6.69
CA GLY A 222 21.45 -11.07 -7.29
C GLY A 222 20.67 -10.39 -8.42
N VAL A 223 19.50 -10.94 -8.85
CA VAL A 223 18.71 -10.41 -9.96
C VAL A 223 17.32 -9.97 -9.52
N GLY A 224 16.52 -10.87 -8.94
CA GLY A 224 15.15 -10.54 -8.60
C GLY A 224 14.30 -11.73 -8.18
N PHE A 225 13.07 -11.77 -8.65
CA PHE A 225 12.09 -12.78 -8.29
C PHE A 225 11.45 -13.39 -9.54
N LYS A 226 11.00 -14.64 -9.42
CA LYS A 226 10.30 -15.33 -10.49
C LYS A 226 9.07 -16.04 -9.92
N LEU A 227 7.89 -15.76 -10.49
CA LEU A 227 6.68 -16.53 -10.26
C LEU A 227 6.65 -17.66 -11.27
N VAL A 228 6.72 -18.89 -10.76
CA VAL A 228 6.66 -20.11 -11.59
C VAL A 228 5.27 -20.70 -11.43
N ALA A 229 4.60 -20.98 -12.52
CA ALA A 229 3.33 -21.68 -12.55
C ALA A 229 3.15 -22.40 -13.90
N PRO A 230 2.32 -23.47 -13.96
CA PRO A 230 1.90 -24.04 -15.23
C PRO A 230 1.22 -22.99 -16.11
N GLU A 231 1.48 -23.02 -17.41
CA GLU A 231 0.68 -22.25 -18.36
C GLU A 231 -0.76 -22.76 -18.35
N VAL A 232 -1.71 -21.87 -18.20
CA VAL A 232 -3.13 -22.23 -18.26
C VAL A 232 -3.51 -22.12 -19.74
N GLU A 233 -3.72 -23.25 -20.40
CA GLU A 233 -4.32 -23.28 -21.73
C GLU A 233 -5.70 -22.59 -21.68
N GLU A 234 -5.93 -21.64 -22.61
CA GLU A 234 -7.21 -20.91 -22.75
C GLU A 234 -8.36 -21.83 -23.19
#